data_1cc8399b0f52f7fed8033c22be67a302
#
_entry.id   1cc8399b0f52f7fed8033c22be67a302
#
_cell.length_a   1.000
_cell.length_b   1.000
_cell.length_c   1.000
_cell.angle_alpha   90.00
_cell.angle_beta   90.00
_cell.angle_gamma   90.00
#
_symmetry.space_group_name_H-M   'P 1'
#
loop_
_entity.id
_entity.type
_entity.pdbx_description
1 polymer ?
#
loop_
_entity_poly.entity_id
_entity_poly.type
_entity_poly.pdbx_seq_one_letter_code
_entity_poly.pdbx_strand_id
1 'polypeptide(L)'
;MTLILFNPCANNSDISAALADVRAYAAASDPVEKDLTRVDVCAEICALGENDRVLLLGGDGTIMRLANALDGAEYAAPIYLWRSGTGNDFLRDLGKNESTEPVLLNPYLVNLPRVEVKGKVYRYINGIGFGLDGMVCEVTDALKAKGVKKINYTAESIKLLLGGFKCPSGRVTVDGVTKSYKKIWLASAMHGKYYGGGMRVAPDQERGSGLLTCCVWHTSGKLATLMHFPKIFTGEHVQYKKSIDVISGKRITVEFDTPTALQIDGETVSGVTTYTAWID
;
A
#
# COMPACT_ATOMS: atom_id res chain seq x y z
N MET A 1 14.15 2.95 27.04
CA MET A 1 14.57 3.93 25.99
C MET A 1 13.42 4.18 25.03
N THR A 2 13.33 5.36 24.42
CA THR A 2 12.38 5.60 23.29
C THR A 2 13.19 5.86 22.03
N LEU A 3 12.99 5.06 20.99
CA LEU A 3 13.58 5.26 19.67
C LEU A 3 12.55 5.91 18.74
N ILE A 4 12.86 7.09 18.20
CA ILE A 4 12.08 7.74 17.15
C ILE A 4 12.71 7.37 15.81
N LEU A 5 12.00 6.57 15.00
CA LEU A 5 12.37 6.28 13.62
C LEU A 5 11.54 7.16 12.68
N PHE A 6 12.18 7.95 11.85
CA PHE A 6 11.50 8.82 10.90
C PHE A 6 11.97 8.62 9.46
N ASN A 7 11.06 8.82 8.51
CA ASN A 7 11.39 8.83 7.09
C ASN A 7 11.42 10.28 6.59
N PRO A 8 12.60 10.85 6.28
CA PRO A 8 12.69 12.23 5.81
C PRO A 8 11.99 12.47 4.46
N CYS A 9 11.73 11.41 3.69
CA CYS A 9 10.99 11.46 2.43
C CYS A 9 9.47 11.37 2.60
N ALA A 10 8.97 11.14 3.83
CA ALA A 10 7.53 11.13 4.09
C ALA A 10 6.93 12.54 3.93
N ASN A 11 5.60 12.60 3.74
CA ASN A 11 4.83 13.86 3.64
C ASN A 11 5.45 14.89 2.66
N ASN A 12 5.82 14.43 1.46
CA ASN A 12 6.50 15.28 0.45
C ASN A 12 7.79 15.93 0.97
N SER A 13 8.54 15.23 1.81
CA SER A 13 9.79 15.66 2.45
C SER A 13 9.64 16.82 3.45
N ASP A 14 8.44 17.05 3.98
CA ASP A 14 8.21 17.99 5.08
C ASP A 14 7.58 17.27 6.28
N ILE A 15 8.45 16.79 7.16
CA ILE A 15 8.08 16.10 8.40
C ILE A 15 8.36 16.95 9.64
N SER A 16 8.82 18.20 9.49
CA SER A 16 9.33 19.03 10.57
C SER A 16 8.32 19.24 11.70
N ALA A 17 7.07 19.56 11.35
CA ALA A 17 6.00 19.74 12.35
C ALA A 17 5.71 18.44 13.10
N ALA A 18 5.49 17.34 12.36
CA ALA A 18 5.20 16.04 12.96
C ALA A 18 6.39 15.50 13.80
N LEU A 19 7.61 15.81 13.40
CA LEU A 19 8.81 15.47 14.19
C LEU A 19 8.89 16.30 15.47
N ALA A 20 8.50 17.57 15.46
CA ALA A 20 8.41 18.39 16.67
C ALA A 20 7.34 17.85 17.64
N ASP A 21 6.18 17.44 17.13
CA ASP A 21 5.09 16.89 17.94
C ASP A 21 5.53 15.56 18.61
N VAL A 22 6.15 14.64 17.86
CA VAL A 22 6.60 13.36 18.42
C VAL A 22 7.73 13.54 19.44
N ARG A 23 8.61 14.54 19.25
CA ARG A 23 9.64 14.92 20.23
C ARG A 23 9.01 15.41 21.54
N ALA A 24 8.02 16.29 21.44
CA ALA A 24 7.30 16.78 22.61
C ALA A 24 6.59 15.64 23.36
N TYR A 25 5.95 14.72 22.63
CA TYR A 25 5.31 13.53 23.21
C TYR A 25 6.31 12.60 23.91
N ALA A 26 7.52 12.45 23.38
CA ALA A 26 8.55 11.56 23.90
C ALA A 26 9.51 12.22 24.88
N ALA A 27 9.43 13.54 25.13
CA ALA A 27 10.44 14.34 25.84
C ALA A 27 10.84 13.77 27.22
N ALA A 28 9.88 13.23 27.99
CA ALA A 28 10.14 12.66 29.31
C ALA A 28 11.00 11.37 29.29
N SER A 29 11.22 10.77 28.12
CA SER A 29 11.95 9.50 27.96
C SER A 29 13.34 9.66 27.33
N ASP A 30 13.81 10.89 27.13
CA ASP A 30 15.08 11.22 26.46
C ASP A 30 15.25 10.41 25.14
N PRO A 31 14.47 10.70 24.09
CA PRO A 31 14.38 9.87 22.92
C PRO A 31 15.63 9.94 22.04
N VAL A 32 16.01 8.81 21.48
CA VAL A 32 17.02 8.72 20.42
C VAL A 32 16.34 8.79 19.05
N GLU A 33 16.82 9.68 18.19
CA GLU A 33 16.24 9.86 16.84
C GLU A 33 17.13 9.25 15.77
N LYS A 34 16.52 8.51 14.84
CA LYS A 34 17.25 7.93 13.71
C LYS A 34 16.45 8.03 12.41
N ASP A 35 17.16 8.41 11.35
CA ASP A 35 16.66 8.37 9.97
C ASP A 35 16.66 6.92 9.50
N LEU A 36 15.46 6.35 9.30
CA LEU A 36 15.30 4.95 8.88
C LEU A 36 15.88 4.65 7.49
N THR A 37 16.25 5.67 6.71
CA THR A 37 16.90 5.48 5.40
C THR A 37 18.41 5.32 5.50
N ARG A 38 19.00 5.57 6.70
CA ARG A 38 20.45 5.62 6.94
C ARG A 38 20.94 4.59 7.96
N VAL A 39 20.04 3.85 8.60
CA VAL A 39 20.36 2.86 9.61
C VAL A 39 19.90 1.47 9.20
N ASP A 40 20.49 0.45 9.81
CA ASP A 40 19.94 -0.90 9.78
C ASP A 40 18.74 -0.97 10.74
N VAL A 41 17.54 -0.80 10.19
CA VAL A 41 16.29 -0.73 10.97
C VAL A 41 16.04 -2.01 11.76
N CYS A 42 16.37 -3.18 11.19
CA CYS A 42 16.23 -4.46 11.88
C CYS A 42 17.16 -4.54 13.08
N ALA A 43 18.45 -4.24 12.91
CA ALA A 43 19.42 -4.25 14.00
C ALA A 43 19.04 -3.27 15.12
N GLU A 44 18.57 -2.06 14.75
CA GLU A 44 18.15 -1.04 15.74
C GLU A 44 16.96 -1.49 16.59
N ILE A 45 15.95 -2.14 15.97
CA ILE A 45 14.75 -2.59 16.68
C ILE A 45 15.03 -3.86 17.47
N CYS A 46 15.77 -4.82 16.92
CA CYS A 46 16.09 -6.07 17.60
C CYS A 46 17.02 -5.88 18.83
N ALA A 47 17.73 -4.78 18.89
CA ALA A 47 18.54 -4.42 20.07
C ALA A 47 17.73 -3.89 21.26
N LEU A 48 16.44 -3.57 21.06
CA LEU A 48 15.55 -3.01 22.08
C LEU A 48 14.87 -4.12 22.90
N GLY A 49 14.73 -3.87 24.21
CA GLY A 49 14.00 -4.76 25.13
C GLY A 49 12.51 -4.40 25.25
N GLU A 50 11.78 -5.22 26.00
CA GLU A 50 10.32 -5.05 26.23
C GLU A 50 9.94 -3.72 26.90
N ASN A 51 10.85 -3.14 27.70
CA ASN A 51 10.64 -1.85 28.36
C ASN A 51 11.00 -0.64 27.50
N ASP A 52 11.55 -0.89 26.33
CA ASP A 52 11.82 0.13 25.31
C ASP A 52 10.61 0.29 24.39
N ARG A 53 10.59 1.34 23.58
CA ARG A 53 9.54 1.52 22.57
C ARG A 53 10.08 2.22 21.33
N VAL A 54 9.44 1.95 20.21
CA VAL A 54 9.70 2.62 18.93
C VAL A 54 8.51 3.51 18.57
N LEU A 55 8.78 4.76 18.23
CA LEU A 55 7.83 5.68 17.62
C LEU A 55 8.21 5.83 16.15
N LEU A 56 7.44 5.20 15.26
CA LEU A 56 7.63 5.25 13.82
C LEU A 56 6.87 6.43 13.24
N LEU A 57 7.58 7.47 12.82
CA LEU A 57 6.98 8.65 12.20
C LEU A 57 6.86 8.45 10.69
N GLY A 58 5.63 8.32 10.19
CA GLY A 58 5.39 8.11 8.77
C GLY A 58 3.96 7.76 8.40
N GLY A 59 3.78 7.28 7.18
CA GLY A 59 2.53 6.75 6.62
C GLY A 59 2.74 5.34 6.05
N ASP A 60 1.84 4.92 5.14
CA ASP A 60 1.80 3.56 4.59
C ASP A 60 3.14 3.07 4.03
N GLY A 61 3.83 3.88 3.21
CA GLY A 61 5.14 3.53 2.66
C GLY A 61 6.23 3.38 3.74
N THR A 62 6.12 4.09 4.86
CA THR A 62 7.04 3.93 5.99
C THR A 62 6.79 2.62 6.72
N ILE A 63 5.52 2.23 6.92
CA ILE A 63 5.15 0.93 7.49
C ILE A 63 5.65 -0.21 6.59
N MET A 64 5.43 -0.11 5.27
CA MET A 64 5.91 -1.11 4.31
C MET A 64 7.44 -1.26 4.34
N ARG A 65 8.17 -0.15 4.41
CA ARG A 65 9.64 -0.16 4.53
C ARG A 65 10.09 -0.84 5.83
N LEU A 66 9.45 -0.52 6.96
CA LEU A 66 9.68 -1.20 8.23
C LEU A 66 9.42 -2.71 8.12
N ALA A 67 8.27 -3.10 7.58
CA ALA A 67 7.88 -4.50 7.42
C ALA A 67 8.87 -5.31 6.58
N ASN A 68 9.41 -4.71 5.52
CA ASN A 68 10.43 -5.34 4.68
C ASN A 68 11.83 -5.35 5.34
N ALA A 69 12.15 -4.35 6.17
CA ALA A 69 13.40 -4.34 6.92
C ALA A 69 13.41 -5.40 8.03
N LEU A 70 12.28 -5.59 8.70
CA LEU A 70 12.16 -6.63 9.73
C LEU A 70 12.09 -8.05 9.14
N ASP A 71 11.45 -8.22 7.99
CA ASP A 71 11.29 -9.48 7.25
C ASP A 71 11.05 -10.73 8.13
N GLY A 72 10.23 -10.58 9.15
CA GLY A 72 9.89 -11.65 10.09
C GLY A 72 10.89 -11.86 11.22
N ALA A 73 11.82 -10.93 11.44
CA ALA A 73 12.69 -10.92 12.60
C ALA A 73 11.87 -10.85 13.91
N GLU A 74 12.36 -11.52 14.94
CA GLU A 74 11.78 -11.43 16.28
C GLU A 74 12.32 -10.18 16.99
N TYR A 75 11.43 -9.44 17.63
CA TYR A 75 11.76 -8.25 18.42
C TYR A 75 10.80 -8.11 19.59
N ALA A 76 11.30 -7.55 20.72
CA ALA A 76 10.54 -7.44 21.96
C ALA A 76 9.84 -6.07 22.12
N ALA A 77 10.42 -5.01 21.56
CA ALA A 77 9.93 -3.65 21.76
C ALA A 77 8.59 -3.39 21.06
N PRO A 78 7.62 -2.72 21.71
CA PRO A 78 6.42 -2.23 21.05
C PRO A 78 6.75 -1.11 20.06
N ILE A 79 6.17 -1.21 18.87
CA ILE A 79 6.31 -0.25 17.77
C ILE A 79 4.99 0.49 17.60
N TYR A 80 5.02 1.81 17.71
CA TYR A 80 3.86 2.66 17.57
C TYR A 80 4.00 3.55 16.34
N LEU A 81 2.97 3.59 15.51
CA LEU A 81 2.90 4.52 14.38
C LEU A 81 2.49 5.90 14.89
N TRP A 82 3.34 6.88 14.66
CA TRP A 82 3.00 8.29 14.73
C TRP A 82 2.63 8.78 13.34
N ARG A 83 1.37 9.15 13.17
CA ARG A 83 0.82 9.51 11.87
C ARG A 83 1.54 10.70 11.25
N SER A 84 2.05 10.52 10.03
CA SER A 84 2.54 11.60 9.19
C SER A 84 2.27 11.26 7.72
N GLY A 85 1.74 12.22 6.97
CA GLY A 85 1.40 11.99 5.55
C GLY A 85 -0.09 12.13 5.26
N THR A 86 -0.44 12.06 3.98
CA THR A 86 -1.77 12.38 3.46
C THR A 86 -2.65 11.16 3.15
N GLY A 87 -2.08 10.00 2.87
CA GLY A 87 -2.81 8.79 2.49
C GLY A 87 -3.41 8.09 3.70
N ASN A 88 -2.54 7.51 4.51
CA ASN A 88 -2.87 6.79 5.74
C ASN A 88 -3.99 5.73 5.55
N ASP A 89 -3.93 4.98 4.47
CA ASP A 89 -4.94 3.97 4.12
C ASP A 89 -4.98 2.84 5.14
N PHE A 90 -3.83 2.48 5.73
CA PHE A 90 -3.75 1.56 6.85
C PHE A 90 -4.55 2.07 8.06
N LEU A 91 -4.35 3.30 8.49
CA LEU A 91 -5.10 3.89 9.62
C LEU A 91 -6.58 4.05 9.31
N ARG A 92 -6.92 4.38 8.05
CA ARG A 92 -8.30 4.45 7.57
C ARG A 92 -9.01 3.10 7.69
N ASP A 93 -8.33 2.02 7.31
CA ASP A 93 -8.85 0.66 7.41
C ASP A 93 -9.14 0.24 8.86
N LEU A 94 -8.33 0.75 9.81
CA LEU A 94 -8.52 0.54 11.24
C LEU A 94 -9.56 1.49 11.88
N GLY A 95 -10.13 2.44 11.12
CA GLY A 95 -10.98 3.50 11.66
C GLY A 95 -10.25 4.51 12.55
N LYS A 96 -8.92 4.62 12.38
CA LYS A 96 -8.02 5.46 13.20
C LYS A 96 -7.36 6.60 12.43
N ASN A 97 -7.85 6.93 11.25
CA ASN A 97 -7.27 7.97 10.41
C ASN A 97 -7.35 9.39 11.02
N GLU A 98 -8.23 9.62 11.99
CA GLU A 98 -8.34 10.87 12.74
C GLU A 98 -7.69 10.81 14.14
N SER A 99 -7.05 9.67 14.50
CA SER A 99 -6.41 9.53 15.80
C SER A 99 -5.23 10.49 15.95
N THR A 100 -5.16 11.15 17.11
CA THR A 100 -4.02 11.94 17.55
C THR A 100 -3.03 11.12 18.38
N GLU A 101 -3.45 9.92 18.84
CA GLU A 101 -2.62 9.01 19.60
C GLU A 101 -1.87 8.04 18.69
N PRO A 102 -0.64 7.65 19.06
CA PRO A 102 0.13 6.68 18.30
C PRO A 102 -0.52 5.30 18.33
N VAL A 103 -0.49 4.60 17.21
CA VAL A 103 -1.16 3.29 17.02
C VAL A 103 -0.16 2.17 17.10
N LEU A 104 -0.36 1.20 17.99
CA LEU A 104 0.48 0.00 18.11
C LEU A 104 0.44 -0.81 16.81
N LEU A 105 1.62 -1.08 16.23
CA LEU A 105 1.77 -1.79 14.95
C LEU A 105 2.02 -3.30 15.11
N ASN A 106 2.58 -3.75 16.24
CA ASN A 106 3.01 -5.15 16.41
C ASN A 106 1.95 -6.18 15.95
N PRO A 107 0.64 -6.06 16.29
CA PRO A 107 -0.36 -7.03 15.84
C PRO A 107 -0.55 -7.08 14.33
N TYR A 108 -0.19 -6.02 13.62
CA TYR A 108 -0.39 -5.86 12.17
C TYR A 108 0.88 -6.15 11.36
N LEU A 109 2.02 -6.38 12.01
CA LEU A 109 3.28 -6.75 11.36
C LEU A 109 3.51 -8.27 11.35
N VAL A 110 2.61 -9.03 11.98
CA VAL A 110 2.61 -10.49 12.00
C VAL A 110 1.86 -11.01 10.77
N ASN A 111 2.37 -12.08 10.13
CA ASN A 111 1.74 -12.73 8.98
C ASN A 111 1.37 -11.78 7.83
N LEU A 112 2.24 -10.81 7.56
CA LEU A 112 2.05 -9.93 6.41
C LEU A 112 2.14 -10.74 5.11
N PRO A 113 1.26 -10.43 4.13
CA PRO A 113 1.33 -11.04 2.82
C PRO A 113 2.63 -10.68 2.11
N ARG A 114 3.01 -11.55 1.19
CA ARG A 114 4.16 -11.39 0.31
C ARG A 114 3.72 -11.25 -1.12
N VAL A 115 4.53 -10.57 -1.91
CA VAL A 115 4.40 -10.53 -3.37
C VAL A 115 5.74 -10.81 -4.01
N GLU A 116 5.74 -11.71 -4.98
CA GLU A 116 6.86 -11.95 -5.89
C GLU A 116 6.60 -11.19 -7.19
N VAL A 117 7.55 -10.35 -7.57
CA VAL A 117 7.56 -9.62 -8.84
C VAL A 117 8.99 -9.48 -9.34
N LYS A 118 9.25 -9.82 -10.62
CA LYS A 118 10.58 -9.77 -11.24
C LYS A 118 11.65 -10.49 -10.42
N GLY A 119 11.31 -11.64 -9.80
CA GLY A 119 12.24 -12.46 -9.00
C GLY A 119 12.62 -11.88 -7.64
N LYS A 120 11.92 -10.83 -7.20
CA LYS A 120 12.07 -10.26 -5.85
C LYS A 120 10.78 -10.43 -5.05
N VAL A 121 10.94 -10.69 -3.76
CA VAL A 121 9.82 -10.84 -2.82
C VAL A 121 9.78 -9.62 -1.91
N TYR A 122 8.58 -9.07 -1.73
CA TYR A 122 8.31 -7.94 -0.84
C TYR A 122 7.15 -8.29 0.08
N ARG A 123 7.15 -7.74 1.30
CA ARG A 123 5.98 -7.67 2.17
C ARG A 123 5.19 -6.42 1.85
N TYR A 124 3.86 -6.46 2.00
CA TYR A 124 3.01 -5.29 1.84
C TYR A 124 1.95 -5.23 2.92
N ILE A 125 1.47 -4.03 3.21
CA ILE A 125 0.55 -3.78 4.32
C ILE A 125 -0.90 -3.57 3.86
N ASN A 126 -1.12 -2.86 2.75
CA ASN A 126 -2.45 -2.52 2.25
C ASN A 126 -2.84 -3.32 1.02
N GLY A 127 -2.07 -3.21 -0.04
CA GLY A 127 -2.41 -3.88 -1.29
C GLY A 127 -1.48 -3.59 -2.45
N ILE A 128 -1.70 -4.38 -3.48
CA ILE A 128 -1.03 -4.29 -4.76
C ILE A 128 -2.04 -3.81 -5.78
N GLY A 129 -1.62 -2.89 -6.64
CA GLY A 129 -2.40 -2.47 -7.79
C GLY A 129 -1.66 -2.74 -9.08
N PHE A 130 -2.29 -3.43 -10.02
CA PHE A 130 -1.72 -3.76 -11.31
C PHE A 130 -2.65 -3.31 -12.44
N GLY A 131 -2.14 -2.44 -13.30
CA GLY A 131 -2.88 -1.80 -14.37
C GLY A 131 -2.93 -0.28 -14.25
N LEU A 132 -4.12 0.32 -14.28
CA LEU A 132 -4.31 1.77 -14.24
C LEU A 132 -3.64 2.44 -13.04
N ASP A 133 -3.82 1.86 -11.87
CA ASP A 133 -3.27 2.38 -10.61
C ASP A 133 -1.74 2.31 -10.54
N GLY A 134 -1.12 1.23 -11.02
CA GLY A 134 0.33 1.17 -11.22
C GLY A 134 0.82 2.25 -12.19
N MET A 135 0.10 2.45 -13.30
CA MET A 135 0.42 3.52 -14.25
C MET A 135 0.27 4.92 -13.66
N VAL A 136 -0.71 5.14 -12.79
CA VAL A 136 -0.85 6.42 -12.07
C VAL A 136 0.38 6.66 -11.19
N CYS A 137 0.83 5.66 -10.45
CA CYS A 137 2.05 5.75 -9.64
C CYS A 137 3.27 6.05 -10.51
N GLU A 138 3.47 5.35 -11.62
CA GLU A 138 4.58 5.58 -12.55
C GLU A 138 4.60 7.01 -13.11
N VAL A 139 3.44 7.52 -13.56
CA VAL A 139 3.31 8.89 -14.06
C VAL A 139 3.58 9.91 -12.96
N THR A 140 3.05 9.69 -11.76
CA THR A 140 3.25 10.63 -10.65
C THR A 140 4.69 10.62 -10.15
N ASP A 141 5.39 9.50 -10.17
CA ASP A 141 6.81 9.44 -9.84
C ASP A 141 7.67 10.17 -10.89
N ALA A 142 7.33 10.04 -12.17
CA ALA A 142 7.96 10.83 -13.23
C ALA A 142 7.72 12.35 -13.07
N LEU A 143 6.54 12.77 -12.59
CA LEU A 143 6.23 14.16 -12.28
C LEU A 143 7.03 14.67 -11.06
N LYS A 144 7.14 13.88 -10.00
CA LYS A 144 7.99 14.18 -8.82
C LYS A 144 9.45 14.36 -9.24
N ALA A 145 9.98 13.46 -10.07
CA ALA A 145 11.35 13.55 -10.58
C ALA A 145 11.60 14.84 -11.39
N LYS A 146 10.55 15.40 -12.01
CA LYS A 146 10.58 16.72 -12.70
C LYS A 146 10.37 17.91 -11.75
N GLY A 147 10.29 17.69 -10.44
CA GLY A 147 10.14 18.75 -9.44
C GLY A 147 8.71 19.21 -9.17
N VAL A 148 7.69 18.51 -9.66
CA VAL A 148 6.28 18.84 -9.36
C VAL A 148 5.97 18.49 -7.91
N LYS A 149 5.74 19.50 -7.07
CA LYS A 149 5.54 19.32 -5.61
C LYS A 149 4.12 18.90 -5.22
N LYS A 150 3.10 19.32 -5.97
CA LYS A 150 1.69 18.99 -5.68
C LYS A 150 1.11 18.20 -6.84
N ILE A 151 0.84 16.92 -6.61
CA ILE A 151 0.30 16.00 -7.61
C ILE A 151 -1.09 15.57 -7.16
N ASN A 152 -2.06 15.71 -8.06
CA ASN A 152 -3.42 15.22 -7.84
C ASN A 152 -3.56 13.84 -8.49
N TYR A 153 -3.44 12.79 -7.72
CA TYR A 153 -3.53 11.39 -8.17
C TYR A 153 -4.87 11.09 -8.87
N THR A 154 -5.97 11.65 -8.38
CA THR A 154 -7.30 11.48 -9.02
C THR A 154 -7.33 12.12 -10.40
N ALA A 155 -6.77 13.31 -10.57
CA ALA A 155 -6.70 13.95 -11.87
C ALA A 155 -5.81 13.18 -12.86
N GLU A 156 -4.69 12.62 -12.41
CA GLU A 156 -3.84 11.77 -13.25
C GLU A 156 -4.55 10.47 -13.62
N SER A 157 -5.30 9.85 -12.69
CA SER A 157 -6.14 8.69 -12.97
C SER A 157 -7.17 8.99 -14.07
N ILE A 158 -7.86 10.13 -14.00
CA ILE A 158 -8.84 10.55 -15.00
C ILE A 158 -8.18 10.78 -16.38
N LYS A 159 -7.01 11.42 -16.42
CA LYS A 159 -6.26 11.61 -17.68
C LYS A 159 -5.90 10.28 -18.35
N LEU A 160 -5.41 9.32 -17.55
CA LEU A 160 -5.09 7.97 -18.04
C LEU A 160 -6.33 7.23 -18.51
N LEU A 161 -7.45 7.31 -17.79
CA LEU A 161 -8.73 6.75 -18.18
C LEU A 161 -9.20 7.29 -19.54
N LEU A 162 -9.07 8.60 -19.78
CA LEU A 162 -9.54 9.25 -21.00
C LEU A 162 -8.69 8.91 -22.23
N GLY A 163 -7.40 8.73 -22.11
CA GLY A 163 -6.57 8.55 -23.30
C GLY A 163 -5.24 7.84 -23.15
N GLY A 164 -4.68 7.78 -21.96
CA GLY A 164 -3.30 7.32 -21.75
C GLY A 164 -3.15 5.83 -21.50
N PHE A 165 -4.15 5.15 -20.97
CA PHE A 165 -4.04 3.75 -20.57
C PHE A 165 -4.61 2.81 -21.62
N LYS A 166 -3.80 1.83 -22.06
CA LYS A 166 -4.22 0.71 -22.91
C LYS A 166 -4.45 -0.50 -22.02
N CYS A 167 -5.71 -0.88 -21.86
CA CYS A 167 -6.08 -2.03 -21.04
C CYS A 167 -5.49 -3.33 -21.59
N PRO A 168 -4.64 -4.05 -20.85
CA PRO A 168 -4.19 -5.38 -21.23
C PRO A 168 -5.33 -6.39 -21.16
N SER A 169 -5.12 -7.56 -21.75
CA SER A 169 -5.85 -8.78 -21.42
C SER A 169 -4.95 -9.67 -20.57
N GLY A 170 -5.52 -10.67 -19.90
CA GLY A 170 -4.69 -11.50 -19.06
C GLY A 170 -5.46 -12.59 -18.31
N ARG A 171 -4.79 -13.20 -17.36
CA ARG A 171 -5.34 -14.27 -16.51
C ARG A 171 -5.15 -13.91 -15.06
N VAL A 172 -6.14 -14.27 -14.26
CA VAL A 172 -6.07 -14.22 -12.81
C VAL A 172 -6.31 -15.62 -12.28
N THR A 173 -5.38 -16.10 -11.47
CA THR A 173 -5.45 -17.39 -10.80
C THR A 173 -5.55 -17.15 -9.30
N VAL A 174 -6.61 -17.66 -8.67
CA VAL A 174 -6.80 -17.62 -7.22
C VAL A 174 -6.91 -19.05 -6.71
N ASP A 175 -6.03 -19.46 -5.83
CA ASP A 175 -5.95 -20.80 -5.25
C ASP A 175 -6.07 -21.93 -6.30
N GLY A 176 -5.36 -21.76 -7.43
CA GLY A 176 -5.34 -22.71 -8.53
C GLY A 176 -6.49 -22.59 -9.53
N VAL A 177 -7.52 -21.78 -9.27
CA VAL A 177 -8.62 -21.55 -10.21
C VAL A 177 -8.31 -20.35 -11.10
N THR A 178 -8.20 -20.58 -12.41
CA THR A 178 -7.80 -19.56 -13.39
C THR A 178 -9.01 -19.06 -14.18
N LYS A 179 -9.11 -17.73 -14.31
CA LYS A 179 -10.07 -17.05 -15.18
C LYS A 179 -9.36 -16.07 -16.11
N SER A 180 -9.77 -16.06 -17.39
CA SER A 180 -9.25 -15.13 -18.40
C SER A 180 -10.12 -13.88 -18.51
N TYR A 181 -9.47 -12.74 -18.68
CA TYR A 181 -10.12 -11.42 -18.75
C TYR A 181 -9.63 -10.63 -19.97
N LYS A 182 -10.50 -9.81 -20.51
CA LYS A 182 -10.18 -8.84 -21.56
C LYS A 182 -10.38 -7.43 -21.05
N LYS A 183 -9.55 -6.49 -21.55
CA LYS A 183 -9.62 -5.06 -21.17
C LYS A 183 -9.60 -4.87 -19.66
N ILE A 184 -8.52 -5.30 -19.02
CA ILE A 184 -8.34 -5.16 -17.58
C ILE A 184 -7.91 -3.73 -17.28
N TRP A 185 -8.72 -3.01 -16.51
CA TRP A 185 -8.38 -1.68 -15.99
C TRP A 185 -7.48 -1.78 -14.78
N LEU A 186 -7.80 -2.67 -13.87
CA LEU A 186 -6.97 -3.01 -12.72
C LEU A 186 -7.18 -4.47 -12.30
N ALA A 187 -6.15 -5.06 -11.70
CA ALA A 187 -6.21 -6.34 -11.00
C ALA A 187 -5.36 -6.20 -9.72
N SER A 188 -6.03 -6.12 -8.59
CA SER A 188 -5.40 -5.89 -7.29
C SER A 188 -5.23 -7.19 -6.49
N ALA A 189 -4.35 -7.16 -5.48
CA ALA A 189 -4.32 -8.15 -4.40
C ALA A 189 -4.30 -7.38 -3.07
N MET A 190 -5.45 -7.35 -2.40
CA MET A 190 -5.70 -6.54 -1.22
C MET A 190 -5.55 -7.34 0.06
N HIS A 191 -4.81 -6.78 1.03
CA HIS A 191 -4.74 -7.22 2.42
C HIS A 191 -5.57 -6.31 3.35
N GLY A 192 -5.66 -5.04 3.01
CA GLY A 192 -6.58 -4.07 3.61
C GLY A 192 -7.73 -3.70 2.65
N LYS A 193 -8.66 -2.87 3.13
CA LYS A 193 -9.79 -2.37 2.32
C LYS A 193 -9.37 -1.29 1.34
N TYR A 194 -8.33 -0.52 1.68
CA TYR A 194 -7.98 0.74 1.03
C TYR A 194 -6.56 0.73 0.48
N TYR A 195 -6.35 1.44 -0.62
CA TYR A 195 -5.07 1.96 -1.07
C TYR A 195 -5.25 3.26 -1.87
N GLY A 196 -4.15 3.88 -2.30
CA GLY A 196 -4.17 5.04 -3.22
C GLY A 196 -4.82 6.29 -2.66
N GLY A 197 -4.80 6.45 -1.32
CA GLY A 197 -5.31 7.64 -0.64
C GLY A 197 -6.82 7.65 -0.47
N GLY A 198 -7.42 6.51 -0.14
CA GLY A 198 -8.83 6.39 0.23
C GLY A 198 -9.69 5.61 -0.75
N MET A 199 -9.14 5.01 -1.80
CA MET A 199 -9.88 4.08 -2.65
C MET A 199 -10.20 2.79 -1.88
N ARG A 200 -11.47 2.52 -1.64
CA ARG A 200 -11.98 1.34 -0.94
C ARG A 200 -12.16 0.17 -1.91
N VAL A 201 -11.04 -0.36 -2.38
CA VAL A 201 -10.96 -1.33 -3.49
C VAL A 201 -11.56 -2.68 -3.12
N ALA A 202 -11.37 -3.13 -1.88
CA ALA A 202 -11.91 -4.39 -1.36
C ALA A 202 -12.74 -4.10 -0.09
N PRO A 203 -13.99 -3.63 -0.23
CA PRO A 203 -14.78 -3.15 0.91
C PRO A 203 -15.03 -4.19 1.99
N ASP A 204 -15.05 -5.47 1.63
CA ASP A 204 -15.32 -6.59 2.55
C ASP A 204 -14.06 -7.33 3.00
N GLN A 205 -12.86 -6.83 2.64
CA GLN A 205 -11.60 -7.41 3.08
C GLN A 205 -11.38 -7.19 4.57
N GLU A 206 -10.92 -8.24 5.25
CA GLU A 206 -10.54 -8.21 6.67
C GLU A 206 -9.08 -8.65 6.83
N ARG A 207 -8.23 -7.82 7.46
CA ARG A 207 -6.79 -8.09 7.64
C ARG A 207 -6.50 -9.38 8.40
N GLY A 208 -7.33 -9.76 9.35
CA GLY A 208 -7.15 -10.98 10.14
C GLY A 208 -7.74 -12.25 9.53
N SER A 209 -8.33 -12.18 8.33
CA SER A 209 -9.03 -13.33 7.72
C SER A 209 -8.10 -14.46 7.23
N GLY A 210 -6.79 -14.20 7.09
CA GLY A 210 -5.86 -15.13 6.44
C GLY A 210 -6.11 -15.29 4.94
N LEU A 211 -6.83 -14.34 4.32
CA LEU A 211 -7.12 -14.30 2.89
C LEU A 211 -6.73 -12.96 2.30
N LEU A 212 -6.46 -12.95 1.01
CA LEU A 212 -6.32 -11.77 0.16
C LEU A 212 -7.54 -11.64 -0.72
N THR A 213 -7.92 -10.41 -1.07
CA THR A 213 -9.00 -10.15 -2.03
C THR A 213 -8.44 -9.59 -3.33
N CYS A 214 -8.71 -10.29 -4.43
CA CYS A 214 -8.46 -9.80 -5.78
C CYS A 214 -9.70 -9.05 -6.29
N CYS A 215 -9.55 -7.78 -6.63
CA CYS A 215 -10.56 -7.01 -7.35
C CYS A 215 -10.08 -6.86 -8.80
N VAL A 216 -10.84 -7.39 -9.76
CA VAL A 216 -10.55 -7.30 -11.18
C VAL A 216 -11.60 -6.44 -11.85
N TRP A 217 -11.19 -5.25 -12.31
CA TRP A 217 -12.06 -4.38 -13.12
C TRP A 217 -11.75 -4.58 -14.60
N HIS A 218 -12.72 -5.09 -15.36
CA HIS A 218 -12.48 -5.56 -16.72
C HIS A 218 -13.66 -5.25 -17.67
N THR A 219 -13.43 -5.40 -18.96
CA THR A 219 -14.43 -5.40 -20.05
C THR A 219 -15.23 -4.10 -20.20
N SER A 220 -15.25 -3.19 -19.25
CA SER A 220 -15.98 -1.93 -19.33
C SER A 220 -15.33 -0.97 -20.35
N GLY A 221 -16.20 -0.19 -21.04
CA GLY A 221 -15.74 0.90 -21.91
C GLY A 221 -15.27 2.10 -21.10
N LYS A 222 -14.45 2.97 -21.72
CA LYS A 222 -13.88 4.17 -21.04
C LYS A 222 -14.93 5.03 -20.34
N LEU A 223 -16.05 5.31 -21.00
CA LEU A 223 -17.11 6.15 -20.43
C LEU A 223 -17.77 5.47 -19.21
N ALA A 224 -18.08 4.19 -19.29
CA ALA A 224 -18.65 3.43 -18.19
C ALA A 224 -17.65 3.37 -17.01
N THR A 225 -16.37 3.12 -17.28
CA THR A 225 -15.33 3.12 -16.26
C THR A 225 -15.22 4.50 -15.60
N LEU A 226 -15.22 5.59 -16.36
CA LEU A 226 -15.16 6.95 -15.83
C LEU A 226 -16.37 7.28 -14.94
N MET A 227 -17.58 6.86 -15.33
CA MET A 227 -18.80 7.06 -14.53
C MET A 227 -18.79 6.25 -13.23
N HIS A 228 -18.21 5.05 -13.25
CA HIS A 228 -18.18 4.16 -12.09
C HIS A 228 -16.95 4.39 -11.19
N PHE A 229 -15.88 5.03 -11.70
CA PHE A 229 -14.63 5.23 -10.97
C PHE A 229 -14.81 5.94 -9.61
N PRO A 230 -15.62 7.01 -9.47
CA PRO A 230 -15.86 7.62 -8.17
C PRO A 230 -16.43 6.68 -7.11
N LYS A 231 -17.14 5.62 -7.53
CA LYS A 231 -17.72 4.61 -6.64
C LYS A 231 -16.66 3.74 -5.94
N ILE A 232 -15.41 3.77 -6.40
CA ILE A 232 -14.32 3.06 -5.73
C ILE A 232 -14.01 3.65 -4.33
N PHE A 233 -14.25 4.94 -4.14
CA PHE A 233 -14.01 5.59 -2.85
C PHE A 233 -15.03 5.19 -1.78
N THR A 234 -16.26 4.85 -2.19
CA THR A 234 -17.31 4.36 -1.28
C THR A 234 -17.34 2.83 -1.18
N GLY A 235 -16.63 2.13 -2.08
CA GLY A 235 -16.70 0.67 -2.21
C GLY A 235 -17.90 0.17 -3.00
N GLU A 236 -18.77 1.07 -3.50
CA GLU A 236 -19.98 0.68 -4.25
C GLU A 236 -19.67 0.11 -5.64
N HIS A 237 -18.44 0.29 -6.15
CA HIS A 237 -18.03 -0.25 -7.46
C HIS A 237 -18.20 -1.77 -7.55
N VAL A 238 -18.05 -2.51 -6.44
CA VAL A 238 -18.17 -3.99 -6.41
C VAL A 238 -19.57 -4.51 -6.78
N GLN A 239 -20.60 -3.64 -6.83
CA GLN A 239 -21.93 -4.01 -7.28
C GLN A 239 -22.04 -4.20 -8.81
N TYR A 240 -21.09 -3.68 -9.60
CA TYR A 240 -21.08 -3.79 -11.05
C TYR A 240 -20.54 -5.15 -11.54
N LYS A 241 -21.20 -6.25 -11.17
CA LYS A 241 -20.78 -7.66 -11.40
C LYS A 241 -20.50 -8.03 -12.84
N LYS A 242 -20.96 -7.25 -13.84
CA LYS A 242 -20.66 -7.47 -15.26
C LYS A 242 -19.24 -7.06 -15.66
N SER A 243 -18.60 -6.21 -14.84
CA SER A 243 -17.29 -5.63 -15.14
C SER A 243 -16.33 -5.63 -13.95
N ILE A 244 -16.78 -6.07 -12.80
CA ILE A 244 -15.94 -6.14 -11.60
C ILE A 244 -16.16 -7.50 -10.91
N ASP A 245 -15.09 -8.28 -10.87
CA ASP A 245 -15.03 -9.51 -10.10
C ASP A 245 -14.26 -9.25 -8.79
N VAL A 246 -14.76 -9.81 -7.69
CA VAL A 246 -14.12 -9.79 -6.39
C VAL A 246 -13.98 -11.24 -5.95
N ILE A 247 -12.74 -11.70 -5.77
CA ILE A 247 -12.42 -13.11 -5.51
C ILE A 247 -11.41 -13.13 -4.35
N SER A 248 -11.68 -13.92 -3.31
CA SER A 248 -10.76 -14.05 -2.18
C SER A 248 -10.09 -15.41 -2.19
N GLY A 249 -8.82 -15.45 -1.76
CA GLY A 249 -8.02 -16.68 -1.63
C GLY A 249 -6.68 -16.41 -0.97
N LYS A 250 -5.93 -17.46 -0.69
CA LYS A 250 -4.61 -17.35 -0.07
C LYS A 250 -3.51 -16.99 -1.06
N ARG A 251 -3.65 -17.38 -2.33
CA ARG A 251 -2.66 -17.17 -3.37
C ARG A 251 -3.30 -16.60 -4.62
N ILE A 252 -2.82 -15.44 -5.06
CA ILE A 252 -3.31 -14.72 -6.22
C ILE A 252 -2.16 -14.53 -7.19
N THR A 253 -2.30 -15.03 -8.43
CA THR A 253 -1.37 -14.76 -9.53
C THR A 253 -2.11 -13.99 -10.62
N VAL A 254 -1.54 -12.88 -11.06
CA VAL A 254 -2.06 -12.07 -12.18
C VAL A 254 -1.02 -12.03 -13.29
N GLU A 255 -1.45 -12.35 -14.49
CA GLU A 255 -0.61 -12.35 -15.70
C GLU A 255 -1.26 -11.47 -16.77
N PHE A 256 -0.55 -10.45 -17.25
CA PHE A 256 -0.98 -9.59 -18.35
C PHE A 256 -0.23 -9.96 -19.65
N ASP A 257 -0.90 -9.81 -20.78
CA ASP A 257 -0.35 -10.03 -22.13
C ASP A 257 0.63 -8.94 -22.56
N THR A 258 0.65 -7.79 -21.88
CA THR A 258 1.54 -6.66 -22.14
C THR A 258 2.13 -6.12 -20.85
N PRO A 259 3.41 -5.72 -20.86
CA PRO A 259 4.03 -5.12 -19.68
C PRO A 259 3.31 -3.85 -19.24
N THR A 260 3.04 -3.74 -17.94
CA THR A 260 2.35 -2.63 -17.33
C THR A 260 3.03 -2.27 -15.99
N ALA A 261 2.85 -1.07 -15.49
CA ALA A 261 3.32 -0.73 -14.16
C ALA A 261 2.47 -1.39 -13.08
N LEU A 262 3.12 -1.77 -11.99
CA LEU A 262 2.53 -2.31 -10.78
C LEU A 262 2.91 -1.40 -9.61
N GLN A 263 2.02 -1.21 -8.65
CA GLN A 263 2.33 -0.56 -7.38
C GLN A 263 2.19 -1.54 -6.22
N ILE A 264 3.07 -1.43 -5.22
CA ILE A 264 3.03 -2.16 -3.95
C ILE A 264 3.00 -1.10 -2.84
N ASP A 265 1.87 -0.92 -2.16
CA ASP A 265 1.67 0.13 -1.14
C ASP A 265 2.13 1.54 -1.60
N GLY A 266 2.00 1.83 -2.91
CA GLY A 266 2.40 3.09 -3.52
C GLY A 266 3.80 3.13 -4.14
N GLU A 267 4.64 2.11 -3.93
CA GLU A 267 5.96 1.99 -4.59
C GLU A 267 5.80 1.35 -5.98
N THR A 268 6.36 1.99 -7.00
CA THR A 268 6.17 1.59 -8.40
C THR A 268 7.19 0.55 -8.87
N VAL A 269 6.72 -0.48 -9.55
CA VAL A 269 7.54 -1.43 -10.31
C VAL A 269 7.11 -1.38 -11.78
N SER A 270 7.96 -0.83 -12.65
CA SER A 270 7.65 -0.66 -14.08
C SER A 270 7.84 -1.95 -14.88
N GLY A 271 7.12 -2.07 -15.99
CA GLY A 271 7.32 -3.14 -16.98
C GLY A 271 7.09 -4.55 -16.42
N VAL A 272 6.02 -4.74 -15.65
CA VAL A 272 5.61 -6.03 -15.06
C VAL A 272 4.61 -6.72 -15.99
N THR A 273 4.76 -8.01 -16.18
CA THR A 273 3.77 -8.86 -16.85
C THR A 273 3.08 -9.80 -15.87
N THR A 274 3.73 -10.13 -14.76
CA THR A 274 3.21 -11.12 -13.81
C THR A 274 3.62 -10.74 -12.39
N TYR A 275 2.69 -10.91 -11.46
CA TYR A 275 3.00 -10.98 -10.03
C TYR A 275 2.27 -12.16 -9.37
N THR A 276 2.81 -12.64 -8.27
CA THR A 276 2.13 -13.61 -7.39
C THR A 276 2.14 -13.07 -5.97
N ALA A 277 0.96 -12.88 -5.38
CA ALA A 277 0.79 -12.50 -3.98
C ALA A 277 0.25 -13.69 -3.18
N TRP A 278 0.69 -13.84 -1.93
CA TRP A 278 0.19 -14.89 -1.03
C TRP A 278 0.26 -14.47 0.44
N ILE A 279 -0.54 -15.15 1.25
CA ILE A 279 -0.52 -15.09 2.71
C ILE A 279 -0.47 -16.53 3.25
N ASP A 280 0.29 -16.76 4.32
CA ASP A 280 0.51 -18.10 4.93
C ASP A 280 -0.65 -18.52 5.82
#